data_f10a0c5ccd3bdc64da48144952938d4c
#
_entry.id   f10a0c5ccd3bdc64da48144952938d4c
#
_cell.length_a   1.000
_cell.length_b   1.000
_cell.length_c   1.000
_cell.angle_alpha   90.00
_cell.angle_beta   90.00
_cell.angle_gamma   90.00
#
_symmetry.space_group_name_H-M   'P 1'
#
loop_
_entity.id
_entity.type
_entity.pdbx_description
1 polymer ?
#
loop_
_entity_poly.entity_id
_entity_poly.type
_entity_poly.pdbx_seq_one_letter_code
_entity_poly.pdbx_strand_id
1 'polypeptide(L)'
;MVQNLDFMHNGDDNKMNSKKIKSNNEISELCSFSLGGYQQKVLIEGKSKDNPIVITLHGGPGTPIPFSVGCRGLFPMFTDEFIMVYWDQLGCGINNHMIDDSFSVDTFVQMTEELIKKIKDKFPNNKIMIFSTSWGSILSVKLLEKNPYAVDSVIACGQIIKDVFICDEVRNTLAETGIPMKKLEKIKNVTVDNFKGNDLQLISNALRKYTNAYQNKIGKKAPMGTIIKGLLTSPDYKMKDFKAIMVNGYMKNTSLWKEIIQINLTEQLKSVRIPYIILQGDTDIVASTKSVKELVTSSNNANLVCKVVANTGHMPGVEMMDTLLSTLKKCKQQI
;
A
#
# COMPACT_ATOMS: atom_id res chain seq x y z
N MET A 1 25.86 7.62 14.81
CA MET A 1 25.28 6.84 15.94
C MET A 1 23.92 6.38 15.46
N VAL A 2 23.86 5.18 14.88
CA VAL A 2 22.61 4.59 14.35
C VAL A 2 21.89 4.01 15.55
N GLN A 3 20.86 4.70 16.05
CA GLN A 3 19.94 4.10 17.00
C GLN A 3 19.22 2.96 16.27
N ASN A 4 19.40 1.74 16.78
CA ASN A 4 18.60 0.58 16.38
C ASN A 4 17.13 0.95 16.60
N LEU A 5 16.41 1.14 15.51
CA LEU A 5 14.95 1.18 15.50
C LEU A 5 14.47 -0.24 15.78
N ASP A 6 14.24 -0.56 17.05
CA ASP A 6 13.45 -1.73 17.42
C ASP A 6 12.02 -1.49 16.93
N PHE A 7 11.75 -1.92 15.71
CA PHE A 7 10.48 -1.67 15.01
C PHE A 7 9.27 -2.25 15.73
N MET A 8 9.46 -3.11 16.75
CA MET A 8 8.33 -3.78 17.39
C MET A 8 8.62 -4.29 18.81
N HIS A 9 7.80 -3.89 19.73
CA HIS A 9 7.72 -4.50 21.07
C HIS A 9 7.14 -5.92 21.01
N ASN A 10 7.59 -6.78 21.92
CA ASN A 10 7.18 -8.19 22.03
C ASN A 10 5.67 -8.35 22.24
N GLY A 11 5.09 -9.40 21.69
CA GLY A 11 3.63 -9.57 21.54
C GLY A 11 2.82 -9.88 22.81
N ASP A 12 3.41 -10.10 23.99
CA ASP A 12 2.67 -10.15 25.26
C ASP A 12 2.29 -8.74 25.75
N ASP A 13 2.99 -7.74 25.24
CA ASP A 13 2.68 -6.33 25.46
C ASP A 13 1.46 -5.80 24.69
N ASN A 14 0.93 -6.51 23.70
CA ASN A 14 -0.09 -5.92 22.81
C ASN A 14 -1.43 -5.62 23.51
N LYS A 15 -1.90 -6.47 24.44
CA LYS A 15 -3.11 -6.15 25.23
C LYS A 15 -2.83 -5.06 26.28
N MET A 16 -1.65 -5.07 26.89
CA MET A 16 -1.20 -4.03 27.81
C MET A 16 -0.84 -2.75 27.09
N ASN A 17 -0.18 -2.84 25.92
CA ASN A 17 0.15 -1.71 25.07
C ASN A 17 -1.10 -1.05 24.46
N SER A 18 -2.13 -1.80 24.07
CA SER A 18 -3.38 -1.19 23.58
C SER A 18 -4.08 -0.31 24.64
N LYS A 19 -4.02 -0.70 25.93
CA LYS A 19 -4.50 0.14 27.05
C LYS A 19 -3.58 1.35 27.29
N LYS A 20 -2.25 1.15 27.23
CA LYS A 20 -1.26 2.21 27.41
C LYS A 20 -1.25 3.19 26.25
N ILE A 21 -1.44 2.71 25.02
CA ILE A 21 -1.54 3.54 23.84
C ILE A 21 -2.84 4.35 23.84
N LYS A 22 -3.99 3.74 24.22
CA LYS A 22 -5.24 4.48 24.44
C LYS A 22 -5.11 5.57 25.50
N SER A 23 -4.21 5.41 26.50
CA SER A 23 -3.98 6.42 27.53
C SER A 23 -3.00 7.52 27.11
N ASN A 24 -2.14 7.28 26.11
CA ASN A 24 -1.09 8.20 25.67
C ASN A 24 -1.43 8.93 24.35
N ASN A 25 -2.40 8.43 23.58
CA ASN A 25 -2.86 9.05 22.34
C ASN A 25 -4.15 9.83 22.59
N GLU A 26 -4.22 11.06 22.10
CA GLU A 26 -5.49 11.81 22.13
C GLU A 26 -6.54 11.17 21.22
N ILE A 27 -6.10 10.46 20.18
CA ILE A 27 -6.95 9.79 19.21
C ILE A 27 -6.56 8.31 19.15
N SER A 28 -7.51 7.42 19.44
CA SER A 28 -7.37 5.97 19.23
C SER A 28 -8.76 5.37 19.07
N GLU A 29 -9.36 5.54 17.88
CA GLU A 29 -10.75 5.26 17.60
C GLU A 29 -10.90 4.27 16.45
N LEU A 30 -11.81 3.31 16.63
CA LEU A 30 -12.32 2.48 15.53
C LEU A 30 -13.65 3.09 15.06
N CYS A 31 -13.59 3.86 13.97
CA CYS A 31 -14.76 4.51 13.37
C CYS A 31 -15.49 3.57 12.42
N SER A 32 -16.78 3.81 12.20
CA SER A 32 -17.56 3.17 11.15
C SER A 32 -18.09 4.24 10.19
N PHE A 33 -17.72 4.15 8.91
CA PHE A 33 -18.12 5.07 7.86
C PHE A 33 -18.89 4.33 6.77
N SER A 34 -19.89 5.00 6.18
CA SER A 34 -20.49 4.52 4.93
C SER A 34 -19.59 4.95 3.77
N LEU A 35 -18.99 3.97 3.09
CA LEU A 35 -18.10 4.17 1.94
C LEU A 35 -18.58 3.24 0.83
N GLY A 36 -18.90 3.79 -0.34
CA GLY A 36 -19.46 3.03 -1.47
C GLY A 36 -20.78 2.32 -1.14
N GLY A 37 -21.58 2.86 -0.19
CA GLY A 37 -22.79 2.23 0.29
C GLY A 37 -22.62 1.14 1.35
N TYR A 38 -21.37 0.78 1.72
CA TYR A 38 -21.06 -0.25 2.73
C TYR A 38 -20.58 0.38 4.03
N GLN A 39 -21.04 -0.16 5.17
CA GLN A 39 -20.50 0.22 6.48
C GLN A 39 -19.10 -0.38 6.65
N GLN A 40 -18.09 0.45 6.64
CA GLN A 40 -16.70 0.05 6.73
C GLN A 40 -16.01 0.60 7.98
N LYS A 41 -15.17 -0.19 8.60
CA LYS A 41 -14.40 0.18 9.78
C LYS A 41 -13.06 0.77 9.39
N VAL A 42 -12.70 1.86 10.05
CA VAL A 42 -11.45 2.59 9.87
C VAL A 42 -10.86 2.88 11.23
N LEU A 43 -9.60 2.53 11.44
CA LEU A 43 -8.87 2.86 12.66
C LEU A 43 -8.18 4.20 12.50
N ILE A 44 -8.35 5.09 13.47
CA ILE A 44 -7.70 6.40 13.53
C ILE A 44 -6.89 6.47 14.82
N GLU A 45 -5.58 6.69 14.70
CA GLU A 45 -4.67 6.78 15.83
C GLU A 45 -3.71 7.95 15.69
N GLY A 46 -3.47 8.69 16.77
CA GLY A 46 -2.49 9.77 16.82
C GLY A 46 -2.31 10.32 18.22
N LYS A 47 -1.08 10.74 18.53
CA LYS A 47 -0.71 11.28 19.83
C LYS A 47 -1.29 12.67 20.05
N SER A 48 -1.42 13.48 19.02
CA SER A 48 -1.99 14.84 19.07
C SER A 48 -2.99 15.05 17.94
N LYS A 49 -4.08 15.78 18.25
CA LYS A 49 -5.10 16.20 17.29
C LYS A 49 -4.59 17.22 16.29
N ASP A 50 -3.50 17.92 16.61
CA ASP A 50 -2.91 18.95 15.76
C ASP A 50 -1.94 18.38 14.70
N ASN A 51 -1.61 17.09 14.80
CA ASN A 51 -0.72 16.45 13.84
C ASN A 51 -1.37 16.31 12.46
N PRO A 52 -0.59 16.39 11.36
CA PRO A 52 -1.11 16.09 10.04
C PRO A 52 -1.53 14.63 9.93
N ILE A 53 -2.47 14.37 9.02
CA ILE A 53 -3.11 13.08 8.82
C ILE A 53 -2.37 12.31 7.71
N VAL A 54 -2.20 11.01 7.90
CA VAL A 54 -1.74 10.08 6.86
C VAL A 54 -2.79 9.00 6.64
N ILE A 55 -3.46 9.03 5.50
CA ILE A 55 -4.39 7.98 5.08
C ILE A 55 -3.61 6.89 4.36
N THR A 56 -3.76 5.64 4.80
CA THR A 56 -3.06 4.50 4.20
C THR A 56 -3.93 3.80 3.17
N LEU A 57 -3.44 3.70 1.93
CA LEU A 57 -4.05 2.92 0.85
C LEU A 57 -3.17 1.71 0.56
N HIS A 58 -3.57 0.57 1.09
CA HIS A 58 -2.77 -0.66 0.99
C HIS A 58 -2.74 -1.26 -0.41
N GLY A 59 -1.77 -2.16 -0.62
CA GLY A 59 -1.57 -2.90 -1.85
C GLY A 59 -2.41 -4.17 -1.99
N GLY A 60 -2.05 -4.96 -2.93
CA GLY A 60 -2.72 -6.22 -3.27
C GLY A 60 -3.33 -6.17 -4.66
N PRO A 61 -4.66 -5.98 -4.85
CA PRO A 61 -5.72 -5.64 -3.87
C PRO A 61 -5.87 -6.64 -2.72
N GLY A 62 -6.36 -6.13 -1.58
CA GLY A 62 -6.75 -6.97 -0.44
C GLY A 62 -5.63 -7.41 0.50
N THR A 63 -4.45 -6.74 0.48
CA THR A 63 -3.33 -7.04 1.38
C THR A 63 -3.01 -5.83 2.28
N PRO A 64 -3.74 -5.61 3.38
CA PRO A 64 -3.61 -4.44 4.24
C PRO A 64 -2.41 -4.53 5.19
N ILE A 65 -1.23 -4.88 4.68
CA ILE A 65 0.02 -5.00 5.43
C ILE A 65 1.02 -3.98 4.86
N PRO A 66 1.77 -3.27 5.70
CA PRO A 66 1.85 -3.36 7.17
C PRO A 66 0.79 -2.56 7.93
N PHE A 67 0.14 -1.59 7.32
CA PHE A 67 -0.79 -0.65 7.96
C PHE A 67 -2.25 -1.11 7.85
N SER A 68 -2.62 -2.08 8.67
CA SER A 68 -3.98 -2.62 8.75
C SER A 68 -4.71 -2.07 9.98
N VAL A 69 -6.05 -2.09 9.96
CA VAL A 69 -6.88 -1.83 11.13
C VAL A 69 -6.50 -2.73 12.32
N GLY A 70 -6.06 -3.95 12.06
CA GLY A 70 -5.58 -4.86 13.09
C GLY A 70 -4.23 -4.49 13.72
N CYS A 71 -3.55 -3.46 13.21
CA CYS A 71 -2.21 -3.06 13.66
C CYS A 71 -2.23 -1.93 14.72
N ARG A 72 -3.34 -1.76 15.46
CA ARG A 72 -3.42 -0.76 16.55
C ARG A 72 -2.20 -0.85 17.45
N GLY A 73 -1.50 0.29 17.58
CA GLY A 73 -0.37 0.44 18.47
C GLY A 73 0.94 -0.20 18.00
N LEU A 74 1.01 -0.78 16.81
CA LEU A 74 2.24 -1.40 16.30
C LEU A 74 3.24 -0.39 15.73
N PHE A 75 2.81 0.84 15.45
CA PHE A 75 3.64 1.84 14.76
C PHE A 75 3.74 3.16 15.55
N PRO A 76 4.23 3.16 16.81
CA PRO A 76 4.30 4.36 17.64
C PRO A 76 5.12 5.47 16.99
N MET A 77 6.18 5.16 16.22
CA MET A 77 6.99 6.15 15.54
C MET A 77 6.22 6.94 14.47
N PHE A 78 5.12 6.38 13.94
CA PHE A 78 4.22 7.11 13.03
C PHE A 78 3.15 7.88 13.81
N THR A 79 2.52 7.24 14.81
CA THR A 79 1.44 7.88 15.57
C THR A 79 1.91 8.97 16.51
N ASP A 80 3.19 9.01 16.88
CA ASP A 80 3.81 10.14 17.60
C ASP A 80 3.86 11.43 16.76
N GLU A 81 3.97 11.29 15.44
CA GLU A 81 4.17 12.40 14.50
C GLU A 81 2.94 12.73 13.64
N PHE A 82 2.04 11.77 13.46
CA PHE A 82 0.91 11.84 12.54
C PHE A 82 -0.35 11.27 13.16
N ILE A 83 -1.49 11.70 12.64
CA ILE A 83 -2.75 10.98 12.81
C ILE A 83 -2.80 9.95 11.68
N MET A 84 -2.59 8.69 12.03
CA MET A 84 -2.63 7.58 11.08
C MET A 84 -4.07 7.09 10.89
N VAL A 85 -4.49 6.96 9.64
CA VAL A 85 -5.80 6.42 9.25
C VAL A 85 -5.57 5.09 8.53
N TYR A 86 -5.89 4.00 9.21
CA TYR A 86 -5.76 2.64 8.67
C TYR A 86 -7.12 2.19 8.13
N TRP A 87 -7.14 1.83 6.88
CA TRP A 87 -8.33 1.34 6.21
C TRP A 87 -8.04 0.03 5.49
N ASP A 88 -8.59 -1.07 6.01
CA ASP A 88 -8.69 -2.30 5.25
C ASP A 88 -9.78 -2.08 4.21
N GLN A 89 -9.41 -1.96 2.95
CA GLN A 89 -10.36 -1.69 1.87
C GLN A 89 -11.43 -2.79 1.82
N LEU A 90 -12.61 -2.47 1.32
CA LEU A 90 -13.72 -3.42 1.23
C LEU A 90 -13.26 -4.72 0.55
N GLY A 91 -13.62 -5.86 1.12
CA GLY A 91 -13.27 -7.19 0.63
C GLY A 91 -12.09 -7.86 1.34
N CYS A 92 -11.43 -7.17 2.30
CA CYS A 92 -10.36 -7.78 3.09
C CYS A 92 -10.39 -7.35 4.56
N GLY A 93 -9.60 -8.05 5.39
CA GLY A 93 -9.43 -7.70 6.80
C GLY A 93 -10.76 -7.58 7.54
N ILE A 94 -10.91 -6.50 8.32
CA ILE A 94 -12.12 -6.25 9.11
C ILE A 94 -13.33 -5.87 8.23
N ASN A 95 -13.09 -5.35 7.02
CA ASN A 95 -14.10 -4.98 6.04
C ASN A 95 -14.34 -6.09 5.02
N ASN A 96 -14.21 -7.35 5.46
CA ASN A 96 -14.42 -8.52 4.63
C ASN A 96 -15.87 -8.60 4.14
N HIS A 97 -16.07 -8.20 2.90
CA HIS A 97 -17.31 -8.29 2.15
C HIS A 97 -17.05 -9.02 0.83
N MET A 98 -18.05 -9.65 0.27
CA MET A 98 -17.91 -10.29 -1.04
C MET A 98 -17.70 -9.21 -2.10
N ILE A 99 -16.68 -9.40 -2.94
CA ILE A 99 -16.36 -8.56 -4.09
C ILE A 99 -16.67 -9.39 -5.33
N ASP A 100 -17.67 -8.99 -6.08
CA ASP A 100 -18.05 -9.59 -7.36
C ASP A 100 -17.53 -8.76 -8.55
N ASP A 101 -17.88 -9.16 -9.77
CA ASP A 101 -17.42 -8.50 -10.99
C ASP A 101 -18.03 -7.09 -11.22
N SER A 102 -18.94 -6.61 -10.35
CA SER A 102 -19.44 -5.23 -10.39
C SER A 102 -18.48 -4.21 -9.77
N PHE A 103 -17.50 -4.67 -9.00
CA PHE A 103 -16.49 -3.81 -8.41
C PHE A 103 -15.36 -3.52 -9.39
N SER A 104 -15.12 -2.25 -9.67
CA SER A 104 -14.11 -1.71 -10.57
C SER A 104 -13.06 -0.88 -9.81
N VAL A 105 -12.00 -0.46 -10.48
CA VAL A 105 -11.05 0.54 -9.95
C VAL A 105 -11.80 1.80 -9.49
N ASP A 106 -12.74 2.30 -10.30
CA ASP A 106 -13.53 3.50 -9.99
C ASP A 106 -14.36 3.35 -8.72
N THR A 107 -14.89 2.17 -8.42
CA THR A 107 -15.61 1.88 -7.18
C THR A 107 -14.72 2.15 -5.95
N PHE A 108 -13.47 1.70 -5.98
CA PHE A 108 -12.51 1.93 -4.89
C PHE A 108 -11.99 3.37 -4.84
N VAL A 109 -11.89 4.05 -5.98
CA VAL A 109 -11.57 5.48 -6.03
C VAL A 109 -12.69 6.29 -5.36
N GLN A 110 -13.96 6.00 -5.66
CA GLN A 110 -15.10 6.63 -5.00
C GLN A 110 -15.08 6.41 -3.47
N MET A 111 -14.84 5.17 -3.01
CA MET A 111 -14.70 4.88 -1.57
C MET A 111 -13.55 5.68 -0.94
N THR A 112 -12.45 5.89 -1.67
CA THR A 112 -11.31 6.70 -1.22
C THR A 112 -11.70 8.18 -1.10
N GLU A 113 -12.42 8.73 -2.07
CA GLU A 113 -12.95 10.11 -2.02
C GLU A 113 -13.89 10.30 -0.82
N GLU A 114 -14.81 9.36 -0.61
CA GLU A 114 -15.74 9.38 0.53
C GLU A 114 -15.00 9.30 1.87
N LEU A 115 -13.95 8.44 1.98
CA LEU A 115 -13.11 8.35 3.18
C LEU A 115 -12.43 9.69 3.46
N ILE A 116 -11.79 10.31 2.46
CA ILE A 116 -11.12 11.60 2.60
C ILE A 116 -12.12 12.66 3.09
N LYS A 117 -13.33 12.69 2.51
CA LYS A 117 -14.38 13.60 2.94
C LYS A 117 -14.74 13.39 4.41
N LYS A 118 -14.95 12.14 4.86
CA LYS A 118 -15.23 11.82 6.26
C LYS A 118 -14.11 12.24 7.21
N ILE A 119 -12.86 12.10 6.76
CA ILE A 119 -11.69 12.53 7.54
C ILE A 119 -11.61 14.05 7.59
N LYS A 120 -11.85 14.78 6.49
CA LYS A 120 -11.92 16.25 6.46
C LYS A 120 -13.03 16.79 7.36
N ASP A 121 -14.19 16.16 7.33
CA ASP A 121 -15.32 16.55 8.19
C ASP A 121 -14.96 16.38 9.69
N LYS A 122 -14.19 15.34 10.03
CA LYS A 122 -13.77 15.06 11.42
C LYS A 122 -12.59 15.94 11.86
N PHE A 123 -11.70 16.30 10.94
CA PHE A 123 -10.47 17.05 11.17
C PHE A 123 -10.31 18.17 10.14
N PRO A 124 -11.13 19.25 10.23
CA PRO A 124 -11.26 20.25 9.16
C PRO A 124 -10.00 21.09 8.94
N ASN A 125 -9.14 21.21 9.96
CA ASN A 125 -7.95 22.07 9.93
C ASN A 125 -6.64 21.29 9.67
N ASN A 126 -6.69 19.96 9.69
CA ASN A 126 -5.47 19.16 9.55
C ASN A 126 -5.11 18.96 8.08
N LYS A 127 -3.82 19.05 7.78
CA LYS A 127 -3.29 18.65 6.50
C LYS A 127 -3.41 17.16 6.29
N ILE A 128 -3.73 16.73 5.07
CA ILE A 128 -3.94 15.32 4.73
C ILE A 128 -2.91 14.88 3.71
N MET A 129 -2.18 13.84 4.06
CA MET A 129 -1.27 13.11 3.17
C MET A 129 -1.83 11.72 2.89
N ILE A 130 -1.54 11.16 1.72
CA ILE A 130 -1.78 9.75 1.42
C ILE A 130 -0.44 9.01 1.44
N PHE A 131 -0.42 7.87 2.11
CA PHE A 131 0.56 6.83 1.88
C PHE A 131 -0.09 5.67 1.14
N SER A 132 0.42 5.34 -0.03
CA SER A 132 -0.12 4.27 -0.87
C SER A 132 0.93 3.25 -1.26
N THR A 133 0.52 1.98 -1.43
CA THR A 133 1.41 0.91 -1.87
C THR A 133 0.82 0.15 -3.04
N SER A 134 1.62 -0.12 -4.10
CA SER A 134 1.23 -0.99 -5.22
C SER A 134 -0.17 -0.65 -5.76
N TRP A 135 -1.15 -1.55 -5.65
CA TRP A 135 -2.56 -1.29 -5.99
C TRP A 135 -3.08 0.04 -5.43
N GLY A 136 -2.77 0.39 -4.18
CA GLY A 136 -3.17 1.65 -3.58
C GLY A 136 -2.63 2.88 -4.32
N SER A 137 -1.51 2.74 -5.04
CA SER A 137 -0.96 3.84 -5.85
C SER A 137 -1.81 4.14 -7.09
N ILE A 138 -2.52 3.15 -7.62
CA ILE A 138 -3.52 3.35 -8.67
C ILE A 138 -4.63 4.25 -8.14
N LEU A 139 -5.14 3.94 -6.94
CA LEU A 139 -6.22 4.72 -6.31
C LEU A 139 -5.80 6.18 -6.08
N SER A 140 -4.56 6.40 -5.62
CA SER A 140 -4.02 7.76 -5.41
C SER A 140 -3.98 8.56 -6.70
N VAL A 141 -3.48 7.98 -7.80
CA VAL A 141 -3.38 8.67 -9.09
C VAL A 141 -4.76 8.94 -9.68
N LYS A 142 -5.67 7.96 -9.63
CA LYS A 142 -7.04 8.12 -10.12
C LYS A 142 -7.85 9.11 -9.30
N LEU A 143 -7.61 9.20 -7.99
CA LEU A 143 -8.16 10.23 -7.13
C LEU A 143 -7.72 11.62 -7.59
N LEU A 144 -6.40 11.81 -7.84
CA LEU A 144 -5.86 13.12 -8.25
C LEU A 144 -6.25 13.48 -9.70
N GLU A 145 -6.53 12.51 -10.56
CA GLU A 145 -7.10 12.74 -11.88
C GLU A 145 -8.49 13.41 -11.77
N LYS A 146 -9.34 12.94 -10.83
CA LYS A 146 -10.67 13.50 -10.58
C LYS A 146 -10.61 14.81 -9.78
N ASN A 147 -9.77 14.86 -8.75
CA ASN A 147 -9.61 16.03 -7.89
C ASN A 147 -8.11 16.28 -7.61
N PRO A 148 -7.45 17.14 -8.39
CA PRO A 148 -6.00 17.39 -8.30
C PRO A 148 -5.50 17.90 -6.95
N TYR A 149 -6.38 18.41 -6.11
CA TYR A 149 -6.09 18.96 -4.77
C TYR A 149 -6.88 18.24 -3.67
N ALA A 150 -7.22 16.98 -3.88
CA ALA A 150 -7.96 16.17 -2.91
C ALA A 150 -7.25 16.09 -1.55
N VAL A 151 -5.92 16.07 -1.56
CA VAL A 151 -5.02 16.00 -0.40
C VAL A 151 -3.81 16.91 -0.61
N ASP A 152 -2.99 17.11 0.44
CA ASP A 152 -1.84 18.03 0.39
C ASP A 152 -0.60 17.37 -0.24
N SER A 153 -0.40 16.07 -0.09
CA SER A 153 0.68 15.32 -0.76
C SER A 153 0.40 13.82 -0.82
N VAL A 154 1.12 13.11 -1.69
CA VAL A 154 1.08 11.66 -1.83
C VAL A 154 2.49 11.09 -1.73
N ILE A 155 2.66 10.02 -0.95
CA ILE A 155 3.85 9.18 -0.93
C ILE A 155 3.43 7.79 -1.40
N ALA A 156 3.97 7.34 -2.54
CA ALA A 156 3.63 6.05 -3.13
C ALA A 156 4.82 5.09 -3.08
N CYS A 157 4.64 3.89 -2.54
CA CYS A 157 5.64 2.81 -2.58
C CYS A 157 5.26 1.79 -3.64
N GLY A 158 6.20 1.43 -4.51
CA GLY A 158 5.94 0.47 -5.59
C GLY A 158 4.87 0.99 -6.54
N GLN A 159 5.08 2.18 -7.10
CA GLN A 159 4.14 2.87 -7.99
C GLN A 159 3.86 2.08 -9.24
N ILE A 160 2.62 1.70 -9.45
CA ILE A 160 2.16 1.11 -10.71
C ILE A 160 1.95 2.24 -11.75
N ILE A 161 2.58 2.06 -12.92
CA ILE A 161 2.37 2.95 -14.08
C ILE A 161 1.54 2.22 -15.13
N LYS A 162 2.04 1.10 -15.64
CA LYS A 162 1.42 0.25 -16.66
C LYS A 162 2.05 -1.14 -16.66
N ASP A 163 1.46 -2.06 -17.40
CA ASP A 163 1.98 -3.41 -17.69
C ASP A 163 2.44 -4.21 -16.46
N VAL A 164 1.75 -4.01 -15.32
CA VAL A 164 2.10 -4.66 -14.06
C VAL A 164 2.07 -6.19 -14.21
N PHE A 165 3.11 -6.87 -13.74
CA PHE A 165 3.34 -8.33 -13.82
C PHE A 165 3.60 -8.92 -15.21
N ILE A 166 3.14 -8.31 -16.30
CA ILE A 166 3.20 -8.88 -17.65
C ILE A 166 4.16 -8.14 -18.59
N CYS A 167 4.98 -7.22 -18.06
CA CYS A 167 5.97 -6.48 -18.84
C CYS A 167 7.14 -7.37 -19.29
N ASP A 168 7.86 -6.92 -20.33
CA ASP A 168 9.03 -7.63 -20.86
C ASP A 168 10.17 -7.73 -19.84
N GLU A 169 10.30 -6.74 -18.94
CA GLU A 169 11.29 -6.78 -17.86
C GLU A 169 11.09 -8.01 -16.96
N VAL A 170 9.84 -8.32 -16.59
CA VAL A 170 9.51 -9.52 -15.81
C VAL A 170 9.88 -10.80 -16.55
N ARG A 171 9.52 -10.87 -17.85
CA ARG A 171 9.78 -12.06 -18.69
C ARG A 171 11.26 -12.29 -18.90
N ASN A 172 12.01 -11.22 -19.20
CA ASN A 172 13.45 -11.28 -19.44
C ASN A 172 14.21 -11.63 -18.17
N THR A 173 13.89 -10.96 -17.04
CA THR A 173 14.52 -11.30 -15.75
C THR A 173 14.27 -12.75 -15.36
N LEU A 174 13.05 -13.28 -15.53
CA LEU A 174 12.76 -14.67 -15.24
C LEU A 174 13.51 -15.63 -16.18
N ALA A 175 13.72 -15.26 -17.45
CA ALA A 175 14.46 -16.09 -18.41
C ALA A 175 15.95 -16.25 -18.05
N GLU A 176 16.53 -15.27 -17.34
CA GLU A 176 17.91 -15.28 -16.86
C GLU A 176 18.09 -16.08 -15.56
N THR A 177 16.99 -16.58 -14.99
CA THR A 177 17.03 -17.38 -13.77
C THR A 177 16.96 -18.88 -14.06
N GLY A 178 17.18 -19.72 -13.06
CA GLY A 178 17.02 -21.18 -13.18
C GLY A 178 15.54 -21.64 -13.16
N ILE A 179 14.60 -20.83 -13.65
CA ILE A 179 13.19 -21.21 -13.75
C ILE A 179 13.00 -22.36 -14.75
N PRO A 180 12.21 -23.42 -14.46
CA PRO A 180 11.93 -24.48 -15.42
C PRO A 180 11.30 -23.93 -16.71
N MET A 181 11.84 -24.32 -17.87
CA MET A 181 11.42 -23.84 -19.21
C MET A 181 9.90 -23.90 -19.42
N LYS A 182 9.26 -25.03 -19.08
CA LYS A 182 7.80 -25.20 -19.16
C LYS A 182 7.02 -24.14 -18.37
N LYS A 183 7.57 -23.66 -17.24
CA LYS A 183 6.95 -22.62 -16.42
C LYS A 183 7.17 -21.24 -17.03
N LEU A 184 8.38 -20.98 -17.55
CA LEU A 184 8.72 -19.75 -18.24
C LEU A 184 7.84 -19.54 -19.49
N GLU A 185 7.66 -20.58 -20.30
CA GLU A 185 6.80 -20.52 -21.49
C GLU A 185 5.35 -20.18 -21.13
N LYS A 186 4.80 -20.80 -20.05
CA LYS A 186 3.46 -20.44 -19.58
C LYS A 186 3.39 -18.96 -19.23
N ILE A 187 4.39 -18.41 -18.54
CA ILE A 187 4.41 -16.98 -18.16
C ILE A 187 4.55 -16.08 -19.39
N LYS A 188 5.41 -16.45 -20.36
CA LYS A 188 5.59 -15.69 -21.60
C LYS A 188 4.33 -15.60 -22.45
N ASN A 189 3.47 -16.62 -22.39
CA ASN A 189 2.22 -16.69 -23.14
C ASN A 189 1.06 -15.93 -22.46
N VAL A 190 1.25 -15.42 -21.25
CA VAL A 190 0.22 -14.59 -20.57
C VAL A 190 0.21 -13.20 -21.23
N THR A 191 -0.95 -12.82 -21.73
CA THR A 191 -1.23 -11.50 -22.30
C THR A 191 -2.44 -10.89 -21.59
N VAL A 192 -2.70 -9.62 -21.82
CA VAL A 192 -3.90 -8.94 -21.32
C VAL A 192 -5.17 -9.68 -21.71
N ASP A 193 -5.25 -10.12 -22.98
CA ASP A 193 -6.47 -10.72 -23.54
C ASP A 193 -6.76 -12.12 -22.97
N ASN A 194 -5.72 -12.93 -22.68
CA ASN A 194 -5.89 -14.29 -22.18
C ASN A 194 -5.70 -14.44 -20.67
N PHE A 195 -5.48 -13.33 -19.96
CA PHE A 195 -5.21 -13.31 -18.51
C PHE A 195 -6.33 -13.98 -17.70
N LYS A 196 -5.93 -14.81 -16.74
CA LYS A 196 -6.79 -15.46 -15.75
C LYS A 196 -6.24 -15.23 -14.35
N GLY A 197 -7.09 -15.28 -13.32
CA GLY A 197 -6.66 -15.06 -11.94
C GLY A 197 -5.52 -15.96 -11.46
N ASN A 198 -5.42 -17.19 -11.98
CA ASN A 198 -4.32 -18.10 -11.66
C ASN A 198 -2.96 -17.65 -12.26
N ASP A 199 -2.96 -16.82 -13.30
CA ASP A 199 -1.72 -16.35 -13.95
C ASP A 199 -0.99 -15.37 -13.03
N LEU A 200 -1.72 -14.51 -12.32
CA LEU A 200 -1.14 -13.64 -11.31
C LEU A 200 -0.38 -14.44 -10.24
N GLN A 201 -1.00 -15.50 -9.74
CA GLN A 201 -0.36 -16.35 -8.74
C GLN A 201 0.86 -17.08 -9.31
N LEU A 202 0.79 -17.54 -10.56
CA LEU A 202 1.89 -18.17 -11.27
C LEU A 202 3.09 -17.22 -11.39
N ILE A 203 2.86 -15.98 -11.85
CA ILE A 203 3.90 -14.97 -12.05
C ILE A 203 4.46 -14.51 -10.70
N SER A 204 3.60 -14.16 -9.75
CA SER A 204 4.02 -13.72 -8.41
C SER A 204 4.86 -14.78 -7.69
N ASN A 205 4.46 -16.05 -7.74
CA ASN A 205 5.23 -17.15 -7.15
C ASN A 205 6.58 -17.36 -7.86
N ALA A 206 6.64 -17.16 -9.18
CA ALA A 206 7.90 -17.22 -9.91
C ALA A 206 8.85 -16.08 -9.49
N LEU A 207 8.36 -14.85 -9.46
CA LEU A 207 9.12 -13.68 -9.03
C LEU A 207 9.64 -13.83 -7.59
N ARG A 208 8.80 -14.28 -6.66
CA ARG A 208 9.22 -14.53 -5.26
C ARG A 208 10.31 -15.59 -5.13
N LYS A 209 10.21 -16.66 -5.92
CA LYS A 209 11.13 -17.80 -5.81
C LYS A 209 12.46 -17.56 -6.51
N TYR A 210 12.45 -16.96 -7.70
CA TYR A 210 13.59 -16.93 -8.59
C TYR A 210 14.28 -15.57 -8.68
N THR A 211 13.70 -14.50 -8.15
CA THR A 211 14.23 -13.14 -8.24
C THR A 211 14.29 -12.43 -6.88
N ASN A 212 14.80 -11.20 -6.87
CA ASN A 212 14.74 -10.27 -5.74
C ASN A 212 13.56 -9.26 -5.87
N ALA A 213 12.68 -9.45 -6.85
CA ALA A 213 11.65 -8.47 -7.21
C ALA A 213 10.69 -8.12 -6.07
N TYR A 214 10.25 -9.12 -5.30
CA TYR A 214 9.36 -8.88 -4.15
C TYR A 214 10.10 -8.51 -2.87
N GLN A 215 11.22 -9.16 -2.61
CA GLN A 215 12.00 -8.96 -1.41
C GLN A 215 13.47 -9.17 -1.74
N ASN A 216 14.28 -8.15 -1.53
CA ASN A 216 15.71 -8.27 -1.71
C ASN A 216 16.27 -9.22 -0.63
N LYS A 217 17.09 -10.18 -1.05
CA LYS A 217 17.69 -11.17 -0.16
C LYS A 217 18.76 -10.58 0.78
N ILE A 218 19.33 -9.43 0.39
CA ILE A 218 20.37 -8.70 1.14
C ILE A 218 19.73 -7.71 2.13
N GLY A 219 18.56 -7.17 1.80
CA GLY A 219 17.85 -6.19 2.62
C GLY A 219 17.34 -6.76 3.95
N LYS A 220 17.18 -5.91 4.92
CA LYS A 220 16.56 -6.28 6.20
C LYS A 220 15.10 -6.62 5.99
N LYS A 221 14.75 -7.84 6.32
CA LYS A 221 13.36 -8.31 6.19
C LYS A 221 12.47 -7.56 7.18
N ALA A 222 11.30 -7.13 6.70
CA ALA A 222 10.26 -6.70 7.61
C ALA A 222 9.99 -7.80 8.64
N PRO A 223 9.79 -7.46 9.92
CA PRO A 223 9.55 -8.43 10.98
C PRO A 223 8.12 -9.00 10.87
N MET A 224 7.87 -9.75 9.79
CA MET A 224 6.55 -10.31 9.46
C MET A 224 5.97 -11.16 10.62
N GLY A 225 6.82 -11.87 11.36
CA GLY A 225 6.38 -12.63 12.53
C GLY A 225 5.72 -11.75 13.58
N THR A 226 6.26 -10.56 13.83
CA THR A 226 5.70 -9.61 14.79
C THR A 226 4.43 -8.96 14.26
N ILE A 227 4.37 -8.63 12.96
CA ILE A 227 3.13 -8.13 12.33
C ILE A 227 2.02 -9.19 12.45
N ILE A 228 2.31 -10.44 12.07
CA ILE A 228 1.34 -11.54 12.15
C ILE A 228 0.89 -11.76 13.61
N LYS A 229 1.84 -11.79 14.56
CA LYS A 229 1.51 -11.90 15.98
C LYS A 229 0.63 -10.73 16.44
N GLY A 230 0.97 -9.50 16.03
CA GLY A 230 0.19 -8.29 16.32
C GLY A 230 -1.24 -8.38 15.77
N LEU A 231 -1.42 -8.82 14.54
CA LEU A 231 -2.73 -9.03 13.94
C LEU A 231 -3.56 -10.09 14.67
N LEU A 232 -2.94 -11.20 15.06
CA LEU A 232 -3.60 -12.28 15.80
C LEU A 232 -4.00 -11.89 17.24
N THR A 233 -3.26 -10.96 17.86
CA THR A 233 -3.53 -10.46 19.21
C THR A 233 -4.23 -9.12 19.24
N SER A 234 -4.58 -8.56 18.08
CA SER A 234 -5.23 -7.27 17.93
C SER A 234 -6.54 -7.20 18.71
N PRO A 235 -6.82 -6.09 19.43
CA PRO A 235 -8.11 -5.88 20.07
C PRO A 235 -9.23 -5.61 19.07
N ASP A 236 -8.90 -5.22 17.84
CA ASP A 236 -9.85 -4.82 16.80
C ASP A 236 -10.20 -5.96 15.85
N TYR A 237 -9.34 -6.98 15.74
CA TYR A 237 -9.53 -8.12 14.84
C TYR A 237 -10.12 -9.34 15.54
N LYS A 238 -10.97 -10.05 14.79
CA LYS A 238 -11.35 -11.44 15.07
C LYS A 238 -10.58 -12.37 14.15
N MET A 239 -10.52 -13.65 14.46
CA MET A 239 -9.84 -14.65 13.62
C MET A 239 -10.37 -14.67 12.17
N LYS A 240 -11.65 -14.38 11.95
CA LYS A 240 -12.24 -14.27 10.62
C LYS A 240 -11.64 -13.11 9.81
N ASP A 241 -11.34 -11.98 10.46
CA ASP A 241 -10.80 -10.78 9.84
C ASP A 241 -9.33 -11.03 9.42
N PHE A 242 -8.56 -11.74 10.27
CA PHE A 242 -7.21 -12.20 9.92
C PHE A 242 -7.25 -13.17 8.72
N LYS A 243 -8.15 -14.16 8.73
CA LYS A 243 -8.31 -15.08 7.59
C LYS A 243 -8.67 -14.35 6.30
N ALA A 244 -9.42 -13.27 6.38
CA ALA A 244 -9.83 -12.46 5.23
C ALA A 244 -8.67 -11.66 4.58
N ILE A 245 -7.50 -11.54 5.25
CA ILE A 245 -6.27 -11.06 4.60
C ILE A 245 -5.68 -12.14 3.69
N MET A 246 -5.74 -13.39 4.12
CA MET A 246 -5.14 -14.52 3.38
C MET A 246 -6.04 -15.04 2.25
N VAL A 247 -7.35 -15.02 2.47
CA VAL A 247 -8.37 -15.47 1.50
C VAL A 247 -9.43 -14.38 1.39
N ASN A 248 -9.18 -13.43 0.51
CA ASN A 248 -10.06 -12.29 0.27
C ASN A 248 -10.83 -12.40 -1.04
N GLY A 249 -11.83 -11.53 -1.21
CA GLY A 249 -12.73 -11.52 -2.37
C GLY A 249 -12.06 -11.15 -3.70
N TYR A 250 -10.96 -10.42 -3.65
CA TYR A 250 -10.29 -9.88 -4.85
C TYR A 250 -9.72 -10.96 -5.78
N MET A 251 -9.28 -12.09 -5.22
CA MET A 251 -8.69 -13.17 -6.03
C MET A 251 -9.67 -13.78 -7.03
N LYS A 252 -10.98 -13.62 -6.82
CA LYS A 252 -12.04 -14.15 -7.68
C LYS A 252 -12.60 -13.12 -8.66
N ASN A 253 -12.34 -11.83 -8.45
CA ASN A 253 -12.81 -10.77 -9.32
C ASN A 253 -11.89 -10.65 -10.54
N THR A 254 -12.22 -11.36 -11.61
CA THR A 254 -11.43 -11.37 -12.85
C THR A 254 -11.50 -10.03 -13.58
N SER A 255 -12.64 -9.33 -13.51
CA SER A 255 -12.86 -8.04 -14.16
C SER A 255 -11.92 -6.97 -13.60
N LEU A 256 -11.84 -6.86 -12.27
CA LEU A 256 -10.94 -5.92 -11.60
C LEU A 256 -9.46 -6.19 -11.94
N TRP A 257 -9.05 -7.46 -11.98
CA TRP A 257 -7.67 -7.80 -12.34
C TRP A 257 -7.33 -7.47 -13.79
N LYS A 258 -8.27 -7.68 -14.72
CA LYS A 258 -8.09 -7.25 -16.13
C LYS A 258 -7.94 -5.73 -16.22
N GLU A 259 -8.78 -4.99 -15.50
CA GLU A 259 -8.70 -3.53 -15.45
C GLU A 259 -7.33 -3.07 -14.91
N ILE A 260 -6.84 -3.66 -13.81
CA ILE A 260 -5.52 -3.35 -13.22
C ILE A 260 -4.39 -3.60 -14.22
N ILE A 261 -4.43 -4.70 -14.97
CA ILE A 261 -3.38 -5.07 -15.92
C ILE A 261 -3.40 -4.17 -17.16
N GLN A 262 -4.58 -3.68 -17.55
CA GLN A 262 -4.75 -2.78 -18.69
C GLN A 262 -4.45 -1.31 -18.35
N ILE A 263 -4.31 -1.00 -17.05
CA ILE A 263 -4.15 0.39 -16.63
C ILE A 263 -2.89 1.03 -17.20
N ASN A 264 -3.01 2.29 -17.59
CA ASN A 264 -1.88 3.14 -17.96
C ASN A 264 -2.07 4.52 -17.32
N LEU A 265 -1.22 4.84 -16.36
CA LEU A 265 -1.27 6.06 -15.55
C LEU A 265 -0.18 7.07 -15.95
N THR A 266 0.44 6.89 -17.12
CA THR A 266 1.58 7.70 -17.56
C THR A 266 1.24 9.19 -17.60
N GLU A 267 0.15 9.57 -18.25
CA GLU A 267 -0.19 10.99 -18.41
C GLU A 267 -0.76 11.60 -17.13
N GLN A 268 -1.48 10.81 -16.34
CA GLN A 268 -1.99 11.26 -15.04
C GLN A 268 -0.85 11.58 -14.07
N LEU A 269 0.18 10.72 -14.00
CA LEU A 269 1.36 10.96 -13.16
C LEU A 269 2.16 12.18 -13.63
N LYS A 270 2.34 12.37 -14.94
CA LYS A 270 3.00 13.57 -15.48
C LYS A 270 2.28 14.87 -15.14
N SER A 271 0.97 14.82 -14.91
CA SER A 271 0.10 15.99 -14.69
C SER A 271 -0.26 16.25 -13.22
N VAL A 272 0.34 15.54 -12.25
CA VAL A 272 0.07 15.77 -10.82
C VAL A 272 0.39 17.21 -10.41
N ARG A 273 -0.47 17.80 -9.57
CA ARG A 273 -0.41 19.23 -9.19
C ARG A 273 0.00 19.46 -7.75
N ILE A 274 0.14 18.40 -6.97
CA ILE A 274 0.61 18.42 -5.58
C ILE A 274 1.88 17.58 -5.46
N PRO A 275 2.68 17.73 -4.41
CA PRO A 275 3.85 16.88 -4.17
C PRO A 275 3.48 15.40 -4.21
N TYR A 276 4.05 14.67 -5.16
CA TYR A 276 3.88 13.24 -5.38
C TYR A 276 5.24 12.56 -5.35
N ILE A 277 5.56 11.92 -4.23
CA ILE A 277 6.85 11.30 -3.98
C ILE A 277 6.74 9.79 -4.15
N ILE A 278 7.45 9.23 -5.11
CA ILE A 278 7.54 7.80 -5.33
C ILE A 278 8.74 7.24 -4.59
N LEU A 279 8.51 6.29 -3.69
CA LEU A 279 9.55 5.49 -3.06
C LEU A 279 9.59 4.12 -3.77
N GLN A 280 10.69 3.84 -4.45
CA GLN A 280 10.78 2.66 -5.30
C GLN A 280 11.92 1.75 -4.85
N GLY A 281 11.69 0.45 -4.71
CA GLY A 281 12.75 -0.51 -4.39
C GLY A 281 13.70 -0.69 -5.58
N ASP A 282 15.00 -0.81 -5.31
CA ASP A 282 16.02 -0.94 -6.36
C ASP A 282 15.91 -2.22 -7.20
N THR A 283 15.27 -3.27 -6.66
CA THR A 283 15.04 -4.54 -7.34
C THR A 283 13.58 -4.79 -7.73
N ASP A 284 12.71 -3.78 -7.59
CA ASP A 284 11.30 -3.91 -7.94
C ASP A 284 11.10 -3.91 -9.45
N ILE A 285 10.69 -5.07 -10.00
CA ILE A 285 10.25 -5.24 -11.38
C ILE A 285 8.76 -5.57 -11.48
N VAL A 286 8.06 -5.70 -10.34
CA VAL A 286 6.60 -5.86 -10.30
C VAL A 286 5.93 -4.56 -10.71
N ALA A 287 6.35 -3.45 -10.08
CA ALA A 287 6.11 -2.09 -10.52
C ALA A 287 7.47 -1.52 -10.94
N SER A 288 7.82 -1.65 -12.20
CA SER A 288 9.17 -1.46 -12.73
C SER A 288 9.85 -0.16 -12.26
N THR A 289 10.91 -0.29 -11.48
CA THR A 289 11.75 0.84 -11.03
C THR A 289 12.35 1.59 -12.21
N LYS A 290 12.72 0.87 -13.27
CA LYS A 290 13.22 1.46 -14.52
C LYS A 290 12.14 2.36 -15.14
N SER A 291 10.93 1.86 -15.33
CA SER A 291 9.82 2.62 -15.92
C SER A 291 9.44 3.84 -15.08
N VAL A 292 9.48 3.72 -13.74
CA VAL A 292 9.23 4.86 -12.84
C VAL A 292 10.30 5.94 -13.02
N LYS A 293 11.57 5.59 -13.06
CA LYS A 293 12.67 6.56 -13.27
C LYS A 293 12.56 7.26 -14.62
N GLU A 294 12.30 6.50 -15.68
CA GLU A 294 12.11 7.04 -17.04
C GLU A 294 10.93 8.02 -17.10
N LEU A 295 9.79 7.66 -16.49
CA LEU A 295 8.62 8.52 -16.41
C LEU A 295 8.94 9.83 -15.69
N VAL A 296 9.50 9.75 -14.48
CA VAL A 296 9.81 10.93 -13.67
C VAL A 296 10.78 11.85 -14.40
N THR A 297 11.84 11.31 -14.98
CA THR A 297 12.82 12.07 -15.76
C THR A 297 12.20 12.78 -16.96
N SER A 298 11.28 12.10 -17.66
CA SER A 298 10.64 12.66 -18.87
C SER A 298 9.46 13.57 -18.58
N SER A 299 8.94 13.58 -17.36
CA SER A 299 7.72 14.34 -17.02
C SER A 299 7.92 15.85 -16.97
N ASN A 300 9.16 16.31 -16.68
CA ASN A 300 9.48 17.73 -16.40
C ASN A 300 8.56 18.35 -15.32
N ASN A 301 7.96 17.55 -14.44
CA ASN A 301 7.04 18.00 -13.41
C ASN A 301 7.77 18.03 -12.05
N ALA A 302 7.98 19.24 -11.51
CA ALA A 302 8.65 19.43 -10.22
C ALA A 302 7.90 18.80 -9.03
N ASN A 303 6.59 18.56 -9.16
CA ASN A 303 5.80 17.89 -8.13
C ASN A 303 6.01 16.37 -8.11
N LEU A 304 6.51 15.77 -9.20
CA LEU A 304 6.70 14.33 -9.33
C LEU A 304 8.16 13.95 -9.08
N VAL A 305 8.43 13.27 -7.97
CA VAL A 305 9.80 12.90 -7.56
C VAL A 305 9.88 11.40 -7.29
N CYS A 306 10.97 10.76 -7.73
CA CYS A 306 11.28 9.37 -7.40
C CYS A 306 12.55 9.28 -6.54
N LYS A 307 12.45 8.52 -5.45
CA LYS A 307 13.58 8.12 -4.61
C LYS A 307 13.69 6.59 -4.62
N VAL A 308 14.83 6.10 -5.12
CA VAL A 308 15.12 4.66 -5.09
C VAL A 308 15.69 4.28 -3.73
N VAL A 309 15.13 3.22 -3.14
CA VAL A 309 15.55 2.67 -1.85
C VAL A 309 16.36 1.41 -2.10
N ALA A 310 17.62 1.43 -1.70
CA ALA A 310 18.54 0.32 -1.89
C ALA A 310 18.13 -0.92 -1.07
N ASN A 311 18.52 -2.09 -1.57
CA ASN A 311 18.25 -3.39 -0.94
C ASN A 311 16.77 -3.68 -0.70
N THR A 312 15.89 -3.15 -1.53
CA THR A 312 14.44 -3.24 -1.38
C THR A 312 13.79 -3.71 -2.68
N GLY A 313 12.87 -4.65 -2.56
CA GLY A 313 11.98 -5.07 -3.67
C GLY A 313 10.62 -4.35 -3.61
N HIS A 314 9.61 -5.00 -4.18
CA HIS A 314 8.23 -4.49 -4.22
C HIS A 314 7.56 -4.41 -2.84
N MET A 315 7.87 -5.37 -1.94
CA MET A 315 7.34 -5.36 -0.57
C MET A 315 8.16 -4.43 0.31
N PRO A 316 7.53 -3.52 1.06
CA PRO A 316 8.24 -2.63 1.96
C PRO A 316 9.02 -3.42 3.03
N GLY A 317 10.34 -3.28 3.04
CA GLY A 317 11.24 -3.74 4.11
C GLY A 317 11.50 -2.65 5.13
N VAL A 318 12.46 -2.87 6.02
CA VAL A 318 12.86 -1.90 7.06
C VAL A 318 13.37 -0.62 6.41
N GLU A 319 14.24 -0.71 5.42
CA GLU A 319 14.83 0.43 4.72
C GLU A 319 13.75 1.31 4.05
N MET A 320 12.72 0.67 3.50
CA MET A 320 11.59 1.39 2.91
C MET A 320 10.77 2.11 3.98
N MET A 321 10.49 1.46 5.13
CA MET A 321 9.73 2.06 6.22
C MET A 321 10.46 3.24 6.86
N ASP A 322 11.78 3.15 7.03
CA ASP A 322 12.62 4.26 7.52
C ASP A 322 12.60 5.43 6.53
N THR A 323 12.70 5.11 5.25
CA THR A 323 12.63 6.11 4.17
C THR A 323 11.26 6.77 4.12
N LEU A 324 10.17 6.00 4.28
CA LEU A 324 8.81 6.50 4.35
C LEU A 324 8.65 7.49 5.51
N LEU A 325 9.02 7.09 6.73
CA LEU A 325 8.89 7.95 7.91
C LEU A 325 9.68 9.26 7.74
N SER A 326 10.93 9.17 7.24
CA SER A 326 11.75 10.36 6.98
C SER A 326 11.16 11.27 5.90
N THR A 327 10.52 10.69 4.88
CA THR A 327 9.86 11.43 3.80
C THR A 327 8.60 12.13 4.30
N LEU A 328 7.75 11.43 5.06
CA LEU A 328 6.56 12.01 5.68
C LEU A 328 6.93 13.19 6.60
N LYS A 329 7.99 13.07 7.42
CA LYS A 329 8.46 14.17 8.27
C LYS A 329 8.93 15.39 7.47
N LYS A 330 9.55 15.19 6.31
CA LYS A 330 9.91 16.29 5.40
C LYS A 330 8.67 16.95 4.80
N CYS A 331 7.69 16.16 4.35
CA CYS A 331 6.42 16.70 3.85
C CYS A 331 5.69 17.51 4.94
N LYS A 332 5.65 17.01 6.19
CA LYS A 332 5.08 17.74 7.34
C LYS A 332 5.65 19.16 7.52
N GLN A 333 6.92 19.36 7.20
CA GLN A 333 7.58 20.66 7.32
C GLN A 333 7.28 21.61 6.15
N GLN A 334 6.77 21.10 5.03
CA GLN A 334 6.54 21.85 3.79
C GLN A 334 5.07 22.22 3.58
N ILE A 335 4.16 21.61 4.32
CA ILE A 335 2.71 21.84 4.30
C ILE A 335 2.26 22.56 5.57
#